data_275d891f6e9579ef4916d8d72d1cdcdb
#
_entry.id   275d891f6e9579ef4916d8d72d1cdcdb
#
_cell.length_a   1.000
_cell.length_b   1.000
_cell.length_c   1.000
_cell.angle_alpha   90.00
_cell.angle_beta   90.00
_cell.angle_gamma   90.00
#
_symmetry.space_group_name_H-M   'P 1'
#
loop_
_entity.id
_entity.type
_entity.pdbx_description
1 polymer ?
#
loop_
_entity_poly.entity_id
_entity_poly.type
_entity_poly.pdbx_seq_one_letter_code
_entity_poly.pdbx_strand_id
1 'polypeptide(L)'
;LHRLIRRQRQMCIRDSRENKKEKYVSGTDIALEDARKIKPDCQLGDVITVEVKSEEFSRKAAKNAKNTIVQTIREQEKNALYNEYHSKEKELITGIVQRVADNGDLTIDLGRLQTVLKADDKFKDKKFVPGDRIKLYVVDVINREKGGPVVRVSRKSQELVKKLFEEEVTEIKDGVVEIMGIAREAGSRTKMAVRANVPNVDPVGACVGINGARVKAIVNELGNEQIDIIEWDSNSAQLIVNALSPAKVVSAVADDEEKKAKIVVSEQQLSLAIGKQGQNVRLAAKLTGYGIDIKSEAEPEEHTEEENLEEEYVEPSEISLDEE
;
A
#
# COMPACT_ATOMS: atom_id res chain seq x y z
N LEU A 1 -18.17 -35.45 50.73
CA LEU A 1 -16.80 -35.78 50.29
C LEU A 1 -16.19 -34.56 49.61
N HIS A 2 -15.75 -33.57 50.40
CA HIS A 2 -14.94 -32.43 49.88
C HIS A 2 -13.59 -32.99 49.47
N ARG A 3 -13.36 -33.12 48.17
CA ARG A 3 -12.05 -33.30 47.59
C ARG A 3 -11.28 -31.98 47.77
N LEU A 4 -10.48 -31.90 48.82
CA LEU A 4 -9.53 -30.82 49.03
C LEU A 4 -8.62 -30.77 47.78
N ILE A 5 -8.82 -29.79 46.94
CA ILE A 5 -7.93 -29.49 45.80
C ILE A 5 -6.62 -28.98 46.42
N ARG A 6 -5.64 -29.87 46.55
CA ARG A 6 -4.25 -29.51 46.94
C ARG A 6 -3.66 -28.73 45.80
N ARG A 7 -3.44 -27.47 46.03
CA ARG A 7 -2.73 -26.61 45.08
C ARG A 7 -1.21 -26.76 45.34
N GLN A 8 -0.50 -27.22 44.37
CA GLN A 8 0.97 -27.37 44.41
C GLN A 8 1.61 -26.21 43.65
N ARG A 9 2.69 -25.69 44.20
CA ARG A 9 3.52 -24.66 43.59
C ARG A 9 4.92 -25.21 43.38
N GLN A 10 5.40 -25.12 42.15
CA GLN A 10 6.79 -25.43 41.83
C GLN A 10 7.66 -24.20 42.09
N MET A 11 8.73 -24.36 42.84
CA MET A 11 9.66 -23.29 43.19
C MET A 11 11.08 -23.76 42.88
N CYS A 12 11.86 -22.90 42.20
CA CYS A 12 13.27 -23.16 41.93
C CYS A 12 14.13 -22.79 43.10
N ILE A 13 15.09 -23.63 43.47
CA ILE A 13 16.03 -23.37 44.56
C ILE A 13 17.13 -22.45 44.03
N ARG A 14 17.22 -21.24 44.59
CA ARG A 14 18.31 -20.31 44.26
C ARG A 14 19.08 -19.90 45.50
N ASP A 15 20.38 -19.59 45.33
CA ASP A 15 21.19 -19.03 46.37
C ASP A 15 20.85 -17.54 46.59
N SER A 16 20.53 -17.17 47.82
CA SER A 16 20.21 -15.81 48.18
C SER A 16 21.44 -14.88 48.24
N ARG A 17 22.67 -15.42 48.11
CA ARG A 17 23.90 -14.66 48.34
C ARG A 17 24.78 -14.38 47.12
N GLU A 18 24.61 -15.07 46.00
CA GLU A 18 25.64 -15.03 44.94
C GLU A 18 25.28 -14.32 43.63
N ASN A 19 24.11 -13.77 43.38
CA ASN A 19 23.88 -13.13 42.08
C ASN A 19 23.13 -11.80 42.15
N LYS A 20 23.86 -10.70 42.17
CA LYS A 20 23.35 -9.32 41.95
C LYS A 20 22.72 -9.09 40.58
N LYS A 21 22.75 -10.05 39.65
CA LYS A 21 22.19 -9.92 38.26
C LYS A 21 20.87 -10.61 38.06
N GLU A 22 20.52 -11.62 38.83
CA GLU A 22 19.19 -12.27 38.72
C GLU A 22 18.37 -11.92 39.98
N LYS A 23 17.33 -11.14 39.77
CA LYS A 23 16.40 -10.78 40.84
C LYS A 23 15.71 -12.03 41.40
N TYR A 24 15.95 -12.32 42.70
CA TYR A 24 15.15 -13.27 43.46
C TYR A 24 13.66 -12.89 43.40
N VAL A 25 12.83 -13.78 42.86
CA VAL A 25 11.39 -13.57 42.79
C VAL A 25 10.72 -14.40 43.88
N SER A 26 10.33 -13.76 44.97
CA SER A 26 9.73 -14.41 46.14
C SER A 26 8.46 -15.25 45.87
N GLY A 27 8.06 -15.33 44.65
CA GLY A 27 6.90 -16.11 44.19
C GLY A 27 7.23 -17.41 43.47
N THR A 28 8.41 -17.51 42.84
CA THR A 28 8.85 -18.66 42.07
C THR A 28 10.14 -19.28 42.58
N ASP A 29 10.87 -18.55 43.41
CA ASP A 29 12.14 -18.95 43.90
C ASP A 29 12.08 -19.18 45.42
N ILE A 30 12.83 -20.17 45.92
CA ILE A 30 12.98 -20.49 47.33
C ILE A 30 14.46 -20.51 47.70
N ALA A 31 14.81 -19.96 48.88
CA ALA A 31 16.19 -20.00 49.36
C ALA A 31 16.60 -21.46 49.73
N LEU A 32 17.87 -21.79 49.52
CA LEU A 32 18.40 -23.16 49.76
C LEU A 32 18.17 -23.57 51.24
N GLU A 33 18.27 -22.64 52.21
CA GLU A 33 18.06 -22.89 53.64
C GLU A 33 16.59 -23.33 53.91
N ASP A 34 15.61 -22.66 53.27
CA ASP A 34 14.19 -22.98 53.41
C ASP A 34 13.81 -24.24 52.62
N ALA A 35 14.44 -24.44 51.49
CA ALA A 35 14.27 -25.63 50.69
C ALA A 35 14.72 -26.92 51.43
N ARG A 36 15.84 -26.86 52.18
CA ARG A 36 16.36 -27.98 53.01
C ARG A 36 15.45 -28.34 54.16
N LYS A 37 14.62 -27.40 54.68
CA LYS A 37 13.63 -27.68 55.72
C LYS A 37 12.49 -28.58 55.18
N ILE A 38 12.26 -28.52 53.85
CA ILE A 38 11.19 -29.27 53.19
C ILE A 38 11.74 -30.60 52.63
N LYS A 39 12.94 -30.54 52.04
CA LYS A 39 13.64 -31.70 51.45
C LYS A 39 15.13 -31.59 51.77
N PRO A 40 15.69 -32.43 52.71
CA PRO A 40 17.09 -32.34 53.16
C PRO A 40 18.15 -32.47 52.08
N ASP A 41 17.90 -33.28 51.05
CA ASP A 41 18.85 -33.64 50.00
C ASP A 41 18.82 -32.76 48.75
N CYS A 42 18.23 -31.53 48.84
CA CYS A 42 18.09 -30.64 47.69
C CYS A 42 19.38 -29.86 47.40
N GLN A 43 19.63 -29.60 46.09
CA GLN A 43 20.74 -28.83 45.57
C GLN A 43 20.26 -27.55 44.88
N LEU A 44 21.19 -26.59 44.65
CA LEU A 44 20.90 -25.37 43.91
C LEU A 44 20.48 -25.72 42.46
N GLY A 45 19.39 -25.15 42.00
CA GLY A 45 18.82 -25.43 40.69
C GLY A 45 17.70 -26.47 40.68
N ASP A 46 17.52 -27.22 41.78
CA ASP A 46 16.42 -28.18 41.91
C ASP A 46 15.05 -27.46 42.00
N VAL A 47 14.02 -28.15 41.53
CA VAL A 47 12.63 -27.68 41.64
C VAL A 47 11.92 -28.42 42.76
N ILE A 48 11.42 -27.68 43.73
CA ILE A 48 10.62 -28.24 44.82
C ILE A 48 9.15 -27.89 44.62
N THR A 49 8.29 -28.87 44.87
CA THR A 49 6.84 -28.69 44.87
C THR A 49 6.38 -28.46 46.33
N VAL A 50 5.86 -27.24 46.57
CA VAL A 50 5.36 -26.85 47.86
C VAL A 50 3.83 -26.83 47.86
N GLU A 51 3.21 -27.42 48.87
CA GLU A 51 1.79 -27.38 49.08
C GLU A 51 1.38 -26.05 49.66
N VAL A 52 0.56 -25.28 48.95
CA VAL A 52 0.11 -23.94 49.37
C VAL A 52 -1.29 -24.05 49.95
N LYS A 53 -1.41 -23.63 51.22
CA LYS A 53 -2.73 -23.58 51.88
C LYS A 53 -3.55 -22.45 51.30
N SER A 54 -4.83 -22.68 51.00
CA SER A 54 -5.75 -21.69 50.41
C SER A 54 -5.96 -20.44 51.28
N GLU A 55 -5.69 -20.52 52.58
CA GLU A 55 -5.82 -19.44 53.56
C GLU A 55 -4.73 -18.34 53.38
N GLU A 56 -3.63 -18.66 52.73
CA GLU A 56 -2.53 -17.73 52.48
C GLU A 56 -2.79 -16.77 51.31
N PHE A 57 -3.83 -17.03 50.50
CA PHE A 57 -4.18 -16.13 49.39
C PHE A 57 -4.97 -14.92 49.88
N SER A 58 -4.33 -13.77 49.98
CA SER A 58 -5.05 -12.53 50.29
C SER A 58 -5.99 -12.15 49.13
N ARG A 59 -7.12 -11.47 49.43
CA ARG A 59 -8.06 -10.92 48.43
C ARG A 59 -7.34 -10.08 47.38
N LYS A 60 -6.25 -9.40 47.74
CA LYS A 60 -5.41 -8.60 46.85
C LYS A 60 -4.66 -9.48 45.85
N ALA A 61 -4.08 -10.60 46.30
CA ALA A 61 -3.41 -11.56 45.42
C ALA A 61 -4.36 -12.18 44.42
N ALA A 62 -5.58 -12.58 44.85
CA ALA A 62 -6.61 -13.11 43.95
C ALA A 62 -7.08 -12.08 42.92
N LYS A 63 -7.24 -10.80 43.31
CA LYS A 63 -7.59 -9.71 42.38
C LYS A 63 -6.47 -9.46 41.37
N ASN A 64 -5.21 -9.43 41.82
CA ASN A 64 -4.05 -9.24 40.92
C ASN A 64 -3.94 -10.41 39.91
N ALA A 65 -4.07 -11.67 40.37
CA ALA A 65 -4.07 -12.83 39.49
C ALA A 65 -5.19 -12.75 38.43
N LYS A 66 -6.41 -12.39 38.83
CA LYS A 66 -7.52 -12.16 37.89
C LYS A 66 -7.16 -11.08 36.86
N ASN A 67 -6.63 -9.94 37.30
CA ASN A 67 -6.29 -8.85 36.41
C ASN A 67 -5.18 -9.26 35.42
N THR A 68 -4.14 -9.97 35.89
CA THR A 68 -3.07 -10.49 35.03
C THR A 68 -3.61 -11.45 34.00
N ILE A 69 -4.46 -12.41 34.40
CA ILE A 69 -5.09 -13.36 33.45
C ILE A 69 -5.90 -12.63 32.38
N VAL A 70 -6.76 -11.67 32.80
CA VAL A 70 -7.56 -10.88 31.86
C VAL A 70 -6.67 -10.06 30.90
N GLN A 71 -5.59 -9.49 31.42
CA GLN A 71 -4.63 -8.74 30.60
C GLN A 71 -3.94 -9.66 29.59
N THR A 72 -3.45 -10.82 30.02
CA THR A 72 -2.80 -11.79 29.13
C THR A 72 -3.76 -12.27 28.03
N ILE A 73 -5.02 -12.54 28.36
CA ILE A 73 -6.03 -12.91 27.36
C ILE A 73 -6.19 -11.79 26.34
N ARG A 74 -6.34 -10.54 26.78
CA ARG A 74 -6.47 -9.37 25.86
C ARG A 74 -5.26 -9.19 24.97
N GLU A 75 -4.06 -9.42 25.50
CA GLU A 75 -2.81 -9.36 24.73
C GLU A 75 -2.77 -10.47 23.66
N GLN A 76 -3.18 -11.68 24.01
CA GLN A 76 -3.27 -12.79 23.04
C GLN A 76 -4.33 -12.55 21.96
N GLU A 77 -5.52 -12.03 22.35
CA GLU A 77 -6.55 -11.63 21.38
C GLU A 77 -6.05 -10.54 20.43
N LYS A 78 -5.36 -9.53 20.97
CA LYS A 78 -4.76 -8.45 20.19
C LYS A 78 -3.72 -8.99 19.19
N ASN A 79 -2.84 -9.89 19.63
CA ASN A 79 -1.82 -10.49 18.78
C ASN A 79 -2.45 -11.39 17.70
N ALA A 80 -3.48 -12.14 18.04
CA ALA A 80 -4.21 -12.96 17.08
C ALA A 80 -4.88 -12.11 16.00
N LEU A 81 -5.53 -10.99 16.38
CA LEU A 81 -6.11 -10.03 15.44
C LEU A 81 -5.05 -9.38 14.57
N TYR A 82 -3.92 -8.97 15.16
CA TYR A 82 -2.81 -8.41 14.39
C TYR A 82 -2.32 -9.39 13.33
N ASN A 83 -2.04 -10.64 13.70
CA ASN A 83 -1.55 -11.64 12.77
C ASN A 83 -2.56 -11.95 11.65
N GLU A 84 -3.85 -11.99 11.97
CA GLU A 84 -4.93 -12.21 11.00
C GLU A 84 -4.98 -11.11 9.94
N TYR A 85 -4.88 -9.84 10.34
CA TYR A 85 -4.93 -8.73 9.39
C TYR A 85 -3.58 -8.45 8.73
N HIS A 86 -2.47 -8.74 9.40
CA HIS A 86 -1.13 -8.62 8.83
C HIS A 86 -0.94 -9.58 7.63
N SER A 87 -1.52 -10.80 7.72
CA SER A 87 -1.52 -11.71 6.57
C SER A 87 -2.32 -11.21 5.36
N LYS A 88 -3.18 -10.22 5.56
CA LYS A 88 -3.98 -9.56 4.51
C LYS A 88 -3.40 -8.22 4.06
N GLU A 89 -2.20 -7.87 4.50
CA GLU A 89 -1.50 -6.69 3.97
C GLU A 89 -1.27 -6.80 2.47
N LYS A 90 -1.42 -5.68 1.77
CA LYS A 90 -1.32 -5.58 0.31
C LYS A 90 -2.36 -6.41 -0.46
N GLU A 91 -3.45 -6.79 0.21
CA GLU A 91 -4.57 -7.53 -0.36
C GLU A 91 -5.86 -6.69 -0.32
N LEU A 92 -6.88 -7.16 -1.04
CA LEU A 92 -8.22 -6.61 -0.99
C LEU A 92 -8.97 -7.14 0.23
N ILE A 93 -9.69 -6.26 0.91
CA ILE A 93 -10.63 -6.62 1.95
C ILE A 93 -11.97 -5.94 1.70
N THR A 94 -13.05 -6.67 1.92
CA THR A 94 -14.41 -6.10 1.87
C THR A 94 -14.81 -5.64 3.27
N GLY A 95 -15.23 -4.39 3.36
CA GLY A 95 -15.77 -3.83 4.59
C GLY A 95 -17.20 -3.33 4.41
N ILE A 96 -17.89 -3.10 5.53
CA ILE A 96 -19.23 -2.52 5.57
C ILE A 96 -19.14 -1.15 6.21
N VAL A 97 -19.69 -0.13 5.53
CA VAL A 97 -19.75 1.22 6.06
C VAL A 97 -20.74 1.24 7.24
N GLN A 98 -20.25 1.55 8.43
CA GLN A 98 -21.09 1.68 9.62
C GLN A 98 -21.57 3.12 9.83
N ARG A 99 -20.68 4.08 9.64
CA ARG A 99 -20.94 5.49 9.91
C ARG A 99 -20.19 6.39 8.94
N VAL A 100 -20.83 7.46 8.54
CA VAL A 100 -20.23 8.59 7.82
C VAL A 100 -20.12 9.75 8.81
N ALA A 101 -18.91 10.23 9.07
CA ALA A 101 -18.67 11.38 9.93
C ALA A 101 -18.87 12.68 9.16
N ASP A 102 -19.12 13.79 9.86
CA ASP A 102 -19.38 15.11 9.27
C ASP A 102 -18.17 15.66 8.48
N ASN A 103 -16.95 15.29 8.91
CA ASN A 103 -15.71 15.58 8.18
C ASN A 103 -15.53 14.74 6.91
N GLY A 104 -16.45 13.81 6.66
CA GLY A 104 -16.41 12.93 5.52
C GLY A 104 -15.65 11.62 5.72
N ASP A 105 -15.07 11.35 6.87
CA ASP A 105 -14.43 10.06 7.19
C ASP A 105 -15.48 8.95 7.28
N LEU A 106 -15.09 7.73 6.88
CA LEU A 106 -15.96 6.55 6.96
C LEU A 106 -15.43 5.60 8.03
N THR A 107 -16.29 5.26 8.98
CA THR A 107 -16.02 4.12 9.87
C THR A 107 -16.50 2.85 9.18
N ILE A 108 -15.58 1.91 9.00
CA ILE A 108 -15.79 0.68 8.23
C ILE A 108 -15.58 -0.51 9.16
N ASP A 109 -16.52 -1.43 9.13
CA ASP A 109 -16.42 -2.71 9.80
C ASP A 109 -15.79 -3.75 8.89
N LEU A 110 -14.70 -4.34 9.35
CA LEU A 110 -13.99 -5.42 8.68
C LEU A 110 -14.35 -6.80 9.25
N GLY A 111 -15.40 -6.87 10.10
CA GLY A 111 -15.91 -8.06 10.79
C GLY A 111 -15.44 -8.14 12.24
N ARG A 112 -14.16 -8.30 12.51
CA ARG A 112 -13.60 -8.38 13.87
C ARG A 112 -12.96 -7.09 14.34
N LEU A 113 -12.71 -6.18 13.43
CA LEU A 113 -12.03 -4.91 13.67
C LEU A 113 -12.69 -3.79 12.87
N GLN A 114 -12.73 -2.61 13.46
CA GLN A 114 -13.18 -1.40 12.77
C GLN A 114 -11.99 -0.56 12.35
N THR A 115 -12.10 0.05 11.17
CA THR A 115 -11.10 0.99 10.67
C THR A 115 -11.74 2.28 10.20
N VAL A 116 -10.94 3.31 10.02
CA VAL A 116 -11.39 4.60 9.50
C VAL A 116 -10.73 4.85 8.15
N LEU A 117 -11.56 4.98 7.11
CA LEU A 117 -11.14 5.48 5.81
C LEU A 117 -11.27 7.00 5.83
N LYS A 118 -10.14 7.70 5.70
CA LYS A 118 -10.12 9.16 5.71
C LYS A 118 -10.82 9.73 4.47
N ALA A 119 -11.39 10.91 4.61
CA ALA A 119 -12.05 11.63 3.51
C ALA A 119 -11.12 11.82 2.29
N ASP A 120 -9.81 12.01 2.54
CA ASP A 120 -8.80 12.17 1.50
C ASP A 120 -8.48 10.86 0.76
N ASP A 121 -8.72 9.71 1.37
CA ASP A 121 -8.47 8.37 0.80
C ASP A 121 -9.69 7.76 0.10
N LYS A 122 -10.80 8.47 0.07
CA LYS A 122 -12.02 8.09 -0.69
C LYS A 122 -12.20 8.98 -1.92
N PHE A 123 -13.09 8.57 -2.82
CA PHE A 123 -13.51 9.39 -3.96
C PHE A 123 -14.44 10.50 -3.52
N LYS A 124 -14.22 11.71 -4.02
CA LYS A 124 -15.05 12.89 -3.67
C LYS A 124 -16.50 12.76 -4.13
N ASP A 125 -16.73 12.06 -5.24
CA ASP A 125 -18.03 12.05 -5.91
C ASP A 125 -18.95 10.91 -5.48
N LYS A 126 -18.45 9.85 -4.85
CA LYS A 126 -19.27 8.74 -4.36
C LYS A 126 -19.77 9.00 -2.94
N LYS A 127 -21.07 9.19 -2.80
CA LYS A 127 -21.73 9.24 -1.50
C LYS A 127 -21.94 7.81 -0.99
N PHE A 128 -21.31 7.50 0.13
CA PHE A 128 -21.52 6.23 0.83
C PHE A 128 -22.61 6.40 1.88
N VAL A 129 -23.42 5.37 2.04
CA VAL A 129 -24.43 5.29 3.10
C VAL A 129 -24.11 4.14 4.06
N PRO A 130 -24.52 4.23 5.32
CA PRO A 130 -24.39 3.11 6.25
C PRO A 130 -25.05 1.84 5.69
N GLY A 131 -24.33 0.72 5.73
CA GLY A 131 -24.73 -0.55 5.14
C GLY A 131 -24.10 -0.89 3.80
N ASP A 132 -23.48 0.07 3.13
CA ASP A 132 -22.78 -0.18 1.87
C ASP A 132 -21.59 -1.11 2.06
N ARG A 133 -21.45 -2.06 1.14
CA ARG A 133 -20.24 -2.90 1.04
C ARG A 133 -19.24 -2.21 0.12
N ILE A 134 -18.00 -2.14 0.57
CA ILE A 134 -16.92 -1.50 -0.19
C ILE A 134 -15.68 -2.37 -0.17
N LYS A 135 -14.98 -2.45 -1.31
CA LYS A 135 -13.67 -3.07 -1.42
C LYS A 135 -12.58 -2.04 -1.10
N LEU A 136 -11.62 -2.45 -0.30
CA LEU A 136 -10.55 -1.62 0.24
C LEU A 136 -9.21 -2.32 0.03
N TYR A 137 -8.18 -1.55 -0.27
CA TYR A 137 -6.81 -2.04 -0.26
C TYR A 137 -6.19 -1.82 1.13
N VAL A 138 -5.66 -2.89 1.72
CA VAL A 138 -4.93 -2.81 2.99
C VAL A 138 -3.52 -2.33 2.72
N VAL A 139 -3.22 -1.12 3.18
CA VAL A 139 -1.90 -0.51 3.00
C VAL A 139 -0.89 -1.14 3.96
N ASP A 140 -1.23 -1.13 5.24
CA ASP A 140 -0.45 -1.75 6.32
C ASP A 140 -1.31 -2.00 7.57
N VAL A 141 -0.74 -2.75 8.51
CA VAL A 141 -1.36 -3.05 9.80
C VAL A 141 -0.39 -2.66 10.92
N ILE A 142 -0.80 -1.71 11.74
CA ILE A 142 0.02 -1.15 12.81
C ILE A 142 -0.41 -1.74 14.15
N ASN A 143 0.52 -2.37 14.86
CA ASN A 143 0.28 -2.82 16.23
C ASN A 143 0.60 -1.68 17.22
N ARG A 144 -0.43 -1.06 17.79
CA ARG A 144 -0.24 -0.01 18.79
C ARG A 144 -0.03 -0.61 20.18
N GLU A 145 0.87 -0.04 20.98
CA GLU A 145 1.09 -0.44 22.37
C GLU A 145 -0.19 -0.33 23.20
N LYS A 146 -0.88 0.82 23.09
CA LYS A 146 -2.18 1.07 23.74
C LYS A 146 -3.29 0.97 22.69
N GLY A 147 -4.29 0.12 22.95
CA GLY A 147 -5.39 -0.13 22.04
C GLY A 147 -5.22 -1.45 21.27
N GLY A 148 -5.99 -1.63 20.21
CA GLY A 148 -5.91 -2.78 19.31
C GLY A 148 -5.03 -2.52 18.09
N PRO A 149 -4.81 -3.50 17.22
CA PRO A 149 -4.20 -3.29 15.91
C PRO A 149 -5.04 -2.33 15.09
N VAL A 150 -4.38 -1.52 14.27
CA VAL A 150 -5.03 -0.56 13.37
C VAL A 150 -4.70 -0.94 11.95
N VAL A 151 -5.71 -1.23 11.17
CA VAL A 151 -5.59 -1.53 9.74
C VAL A 151 -5.73 -0.22 8.97
N ARG A 152 -4.69 0.20 8.24
CA ARG A 152 -4.77 1.34 7.33
C ARG A 152 -5.26 0.86 5.98
N VAL A 153 -6.31 1.48 5.50
CA VAL A 153 -6.95 1.15 4.23
C VAL A 153 -6.98 2.36 3.31
N SER A 154 -6.91 2.12 2.01
CA SER A 154 -6.99 3.18 1.00
C SER A 154 -7.84 2.75 -0.19
N ARG A 155 -8.55 3.72 -0.78
CA ARG A 155 -9.22 3.58 -2.08
C ARG A 155 -8.54 4.38 -3.19
N LYS A 156 -7.56 5.23 -2.83
CA LYS A 156 -6.78 6.03 -3.79
C LYS A 156 -5.60 5.29 -4.40
N SER A 157 -5.12 4.23 -3.77
CA SER A 157 -3.95 3.50 -4.21
C SER A 157 -4.13 2.93 -5.62
N GLN A 158 -3.06 2.95 -6.42
CA GLN A 158 -3.00 2.27 -7.72
C GLN A 158 -3.11 0.74 -7.54
N GLU A 159 -2.59 0.23 -6.44
CA GLU A 159 -2.64 -1.18 -6.07
C GLU A 159 -4.08 -1.70 -5.90
N LEU A 160 -5.02 -0.83 -5.49
CA LEU A 160 -6.44 -1.18 -5.46
C LEU A 160 -6.93 -1.63 -6.85
N VAL A 161 -6.60 -0.86 -7.90
CA VAL A 161 -7.00 -1.18 -9.28
C VAL A 161 -6.34 -2.47 -9.72
N LYS A 162 -5.04 -2.63 -9.48
CA LYS A 162 -4.29 -3.85 -9.80
C LYS A 162 -4.94 -5.08 -9.20
N LYS A 163 -5.24 -5.03 -7.90
CA LYS A 163 -5.88 -6.15 -7.17
C LYS A 163 -7.31 -6.43 -7.63
N LEU A 164 -8.07 -5.40 -8.02
CA LEU A 164 -9.40 -5.59 -8.61
C LEU A 164 -9.33 -6.33 -9.95
N PHE A 165 -8.32 -6.00 -10.78
CA PHE A 165 -8.09 -6.73 -12.02
C PHE A 165 -7.60 -8.16 -11.78
N GLU A 166 -6.73 -8.39 -10.79
CA GLU A 166 -6.29 -9.74 -10.38
C GLU A 166 -7.46 -10.61 -9.90
N GLU A 167 -8.47 -10.01 -9.26
CA GLU A 167 -9.68 -10.73 -8.79
C GLU A 167 -10.65 -11.04 -9.94
N GLU A 168 -10.86 -10.08 -10.87
CA GLU A 168 -11.89 -10.18 -11.92
C GLU A 168 -11.38 -10.90 -13.17
N VAL A 169 -10.06 -10.81 -13.48
CA VAL A 169 -9.45 -11.31 -14.71
C VAL A 169 -8.59 -12.53 -14.42
N THR A 170 -9.07 -13.71 -14.76
CA THR A 170 -8.37 -14.99 -14.51
C THR A 170 -7.03 -15.05 -15.21
N GLU A 171 -6.91 -14.48 -16.41
CA GLU A 171 -5.69 -14.44 -17.22
C GLU A 171 -4.58 -13.63 -16.54
N ILE A 172 -4.92 -12.62 -15.71
CA ILE A 172 -3.95 -11.88 -14.88
C ILE A 172 -3.56 -12.73 -13.67
N LYS A 173 -4.52 -13.35 -13.02
CA LYS A 173 -4.28 -14.21 -11.87
C LYS A 173 -3.39 -15.41 -12.20
N ASP A 174 -3.58 -15.97 -13.38
CA ASP A 174 -2.82 -17.13 -13.89
C ASP A 174 -1.46 -16.73 -14.50
N GLY A 175 -1.15 -15.41 -14.57
CA GLY A 175 0.10 -14.89 -15.11
C GLY A 175 0.20 -14.93 -16.64
N VAL A 176 -0.88 -15.23 -17.36
CA VAL A 176 -0.97 -15.20 -18.83
C VAL A 176 -0.89 -13.76 -19.34
N VAL A 177 -1.54 -12.84 -18.64
CA VAL A 177 -1.49 -11.39 -18.86
C VAL A 177 -0.84 -10.73 -17.65
N GLU A 178 0.05 -9.79 -17.89
CA GLU A 178 0.77 -9.04 -16.85
C GLU A 178 0.47 -7.56 -16.95
N ILE A 179 0.25 -6.92 -15.78
CA ILE A 179 0.09 -5.47 -15.68
C ILE A 179 1.47 -4.85 -15.54
N MET A 180 1.93 -4.16 -16.59
CA MET A 180 3.26 -3.53 -16.65
C MET A 180 3.30 -2.18 -15.92
N GLY A 181 2.20 -1.45 -15.89
CA GLY A 181 2.14 -0.16 -15.23
C GLY A 181 0.70 0.34 -15.08
N ILE A 182 0.51 1.20 -14.08
CA ILE A 182 -0.76 1.89 -13.82
C ILE A 182 -0.48 3.35 -13.51
N ALA A 183 -1.16 4.26 -14.20
CA ALA A 183 -1.20 5.66 -13.87
C ALA A 183 -2.64 6.03 -13.52
N ARG A 184 -2.88 6.56 -12.32
CA ARG A 184 -4.21 6.78 -11.78
C ARG A 184 -4.41 8.19 -11.25
N GLU A 185 -5.54 8.77 -11.58
CA GLU A 185 -6.15 9.90 -10.89
C GLU A 185 -7.45 9.41 -10.26
N ALA A 186 -7.37 9.04 -9.00
CA ALA A 186 -8.44 8.36 -8.27
C ALA A 186 -9.77 9.13 -8.34
N GLY A 187 -10.84 8.41 -8.70
CA GLY A 187 -12.19 8.95 -8.87
C GLY A 187 -12.42 9.64 -10.22
N SER A 188 -11.42 9.72 -11.11
CA SER A 188 -11.56 10.34 -12.42
C SER A 188 -11.18 9.37 -13.54
N ARG A 189 -9.88 9.08 -13.70
CA ARG A 189 -9.40 8.23 -14.79
C ARG A 189 -8.16 7.45 -14.41
N THR A 190 -8.09 6.22 -14.91
CA THR A 190 -6.91 5.34 -14.77
C THR A 190 -6.48 4.86 -16.15
N LYS A 191 -5.16 4.87 -16.40
CA LYS A 191 -4.55 4.21 -17.55
C LYS A 191 -3.73 3.02 -17.07
N MET A 192 -3.88 1.88 -17.74
CA MET A 192 -3.19 0.65 -17.40
C MET A 192 -2.57 0.02 -18.64
N ALA A 193 -1.27 -0.28 -18.59
CA ALA A 193 -0.55 -0.99 -19.63
C ALA A 193 -0.46 -2.46 -19.29
N VAL A 194 -0.86 -3.33 -20.23
CA VAL A 194 -0.87 -4.77 -20.07
C VAL A 194 -0.08 -5.46 -21.20
N ARG A 195 0.53 -6.58 -20.86
CA ARG A 195 1.30 -7.41 -21.81
C ARG A 195 0.86 -8.86 -21.70
N ALA A 196 0.76 -9.55 -22.83
CA ALA A 196 0.62 -11.00 -22.83
C ALA A 196 1.99 -11.69 -22.68
N ASN A 197 2.09 -12.62 -21.75
CA ASN A 197 3.28 -13.47 -21.56
C ASN A 197 3.22 -14.74 -22.41
N VAL A 198 2.04 -15.03 -23.00
CA VAL A 198 1.79 -16.19 -23.86
C VAL A 198 1.43 -15.70 -25.26
N PRO A 199 2.01 -16.28 -26.33
CA PRO A 199 1.69 -15.90 -27.71
C PRO A 199 0.21 -16.17 -28.02
N ASN A 200 -0.35 -15.37 -28.95
CA ASN A 200 -1.74 -15.44 -29.42
C ASN A 200 -2.82 -15.13 -28.38
N VAL A 201 -2.47 -14.45 -27.28
CA VAL A 201 -3.43 -13.93 -26.32
C VAL A 201 -3.52 -12.42 -26.50
N ASP A 202 -4.75 -11.90 -26.68
CA ASP A 202 -5.01 -10.46 -26.64
C ASP A 202 -5.09 -9.99 -25.18
N PRO A 203 -4.09 -9.24 -24.68
CA PRO A 203 -4.06 -8.82 -23.28
C PRO A 203 -5.13 -7.76 -22.99
N VAL A 204 -5.46 -6.91 -23.94
CA VAL A 204 -6.47 -5.87 -23.79
C VAL A 204 -7.86 -6.48 -23.78
N GLY A 205 -8.15 -7.37 -24.75
CA GLY A 205 -9.42 -8.08 -24.83
C GLY A 205 -9.72 -8.93 -23.59
N ALA A 206 -8.69 -9.61 -23.03
CA ALA A 206 -8.82 -10.39 -21.80
C ALA A 206 -9.26 -9.52 -20.60
N CYS A 207 -8.67 -8.33 -20.46
CA CYS A 207 -9.00 -7.39 -19.39
C CYS A 207 -10.37 -6.70 -19.59
N VAL A 208 -10.73 -6.39 -20.83
CA VAL A 208 -12.01 -5.76 -21.15
C VAL A 208 -13.17 -6.74 -20.98
N GLY A 209 -12.97 -7.98 -21.43
CA GLY A 209 -13.98 -9.03 -21.41
C GLY A 209 -15.09 -8.84 -22.46
N ILE A 210 -15.98 -9.80 -22.55
CA ILE A 210 -17.08 -9.79 -23.54
C ILE A 210 -17.98 -8.58 -23.30
N ASN A 211 -18.18 -7.75 -24.32
CA ASN A 211 -18.96 -6.51 -24.28
C ASN A 211 -18.52 -5.53 -23.14
N GLY A 212 -17.27 -5.64 -22.71
CA GLY A 212 -16.73 -4.80 -21.64
C GLY A 212 -17.23 -5.19 -20.23
N ALA A 213 -17.71 -6.40 -20.03
CA ALA A 213 -18.33 -6.81 -18.78
C ALA A 213 -17.36 -6.72 -17.59
N ARG A 214 -16.11 -7.21 -17.76
CA ARG A 214 -15.09 -7.21 -16.70
C ARG A 214 -14.68 -5.78 -16.32
N VAL A 215 -14.29 -4.96 -17.30
CA VAL A 215 -13.90 -3.58 -17.02
C VAL A 215 -15.05 -2.75 -16.44
N LYS A 216 -16.29 -2.96 -16.87
CA LYS A 216 -17.47 -2.29 -16.32
C LYS A 216 -17.72 -2.66 -14.86
N ALA A 217 -17.52 -3.92 -14.47
CA ALA A 217 -17.65 -4.35 -13.08
C ALA A 217 -16.66 -3.58 -12.18
N ILE A 218 -15.39 -3.44 -12.61
CA ILE A 218 -14.37 -2.69 -11.89
C ILE A 218 -14.67 -1.19 -11.86
N VAL A 219 -15.09 -0.60 -12.99
CA VAL A 219 -15.51 0.82 -13.09
C VAL A 219 -16.63 1.13 -12.11
N ASN A 220 -17.64 0.25 -12.01
CA ASN A 220 -18.75 0.39 -11.07
C ASN A 220 -18.28 0.32 -9.61
N GLU A 221 -17.38 -0.63 -9.29
CA GLU A 221 -16.80 -0.71 -7.94
C GLU A 221 -16.01 0.55 -7.58
N LEU A 222 -15.27 1.11 -8.53
CA LEU A 222 -14.49 2.34 -8.34
C LEU A 222 -15.32 3.62 -8.37
N GLY A 223 -16.66 3.54 -8.53
CA GLY A 223 -17.54 4.71 -8.52
C GLY A 223 -17.53 5.48 -9.83
N ASN A 224 -17.57 4.77 -10.96
CA ASN A 224 -17.55 5.27 -12.33
C ASN A 224 -16.22 5.94 -12.76
N GLU A 225 -15.10 5.57 -12.12
CA GLU A 225 -13.76 5.94 -12.59
C GLU A 225 -13.49 5.30 -13.96
N GLN A 226 -13.15 6.10 -14.96
CA GLN A 226 -12.88 5.60 -16.31
C GLN A 226 -11.53 4.87 -16.33
N ILE A 227 -11.49 3.73 -17.04
CA ILE A 227 -10.29 2.91 -17.16
C ILE A 227 -9.95 2.73 -18.64
N ASP A 228 -8.76 3.20 -19.02
CA ASP A 228 -8.17 2.98 -20.33
C ASP A 228 -7.15 1.84 -20.21
N ILE A 229 -7.36 0.76 -20.94
CA ILE A 229 -6.44 -0.37 -20.99
C ILE A 229 -5.70 -0.31 -22.33
N ILE A 230 -4.39 -0.31 -22.26
CA ILE A 230 -3.52 -0.22 -23.43
C ILE A 230 -2.55 -1.40 -23.47
N GLU A 231 -2.16 -1.79 -24.67
CA GLU A 231 -1.11 -2.77 -24.86
C GLU A 231 0.25 -2.16 -24.57
N TRP A 232 1.05 -2.84 -23.75
CA TRP A 232 2.42 -2.47 -23.49
C TRP A 232 3.32 -2.86 -24.67
N ASP A 233 4.24 -1.99 -25.04
CA ASP A 233 5.25 -2.24 -26.07
C ASP A 233 6.64 -1.96 -25.52
N SER A 234 7.63 -2.72 -26.00
CA SER A 234 9.03 -2.50 -25.70
C SER A 234 9.61 -1.25 -26.40
N ASN A 235 9.00 -0.85 -27.51
CA ASN A 235 9.33 0.38 -28.21
C ASN A 235 8.68 1.57 -27.49
N SER A 236 9.49 2.45 -26.94
CA SER A 236 9.04 3.62 -26.20
C SER A 236 8.10 4.53 -26.98
N ALA A 237 8.36 4.77 -28.26
CA ALA A 237 7.50 5.57 -29.11
C ALA A 237 6.12 4.93 -29.29
N GLN A 238 6.07 3.61 -29.54
CA GLN A 238 4.81 2.88 -29.68
C GLN A 238 4.03 2.83 -28.39
N LEU A 239 4.71 2.61 -27.24
CA LEU A 239 4.09 2.65 -25.93
C LEU A 239 3.43 4.01 -25.63
N ILE A 240 4.10 5.11 -25.99
CA ILE A 240 3.57 6.45 -25.82
C ILE A 240 2.36 6.69 -26.72
N VAL A 241 2.41 6.24 -27.98
CA VAL A 241 1.25 6.28 -28.88
C VAL A 241 0.07 5.55 -28.29
N ASN A 242 0.27 4.32 -27.80
CA ASN A 242 -0.78 3.53 -27.15
C ASN A 242 -1.31 4.24 -25.90
N ALA A 243 -0.42 4.87 -25.11
CA ALA A 243 -0.79 5.58 -23.89
C ALA A 243 -1.63 6.84 -24.12
N LEU A 244 -1.51 7.48 -25.29
CA LEU A 244 -2.32 8.63 -25.67
C LEU A 244 -3.73 8.26 -26.15
N SER A 245 -4.01 6.96 -26.33
CA SER A 245 -5.38 6.51 -26.64
C SER A 245 -6.42 7.23 -25.71
N PRO A 246 -7.60 7.62 -26.24
CA PRO A 246 -8.17 7.32 -27.56
C PRO A 246 -7.75 8.28 -28.70
N ALA A 247 -6.81 9.22 -28.47
CA ALA A 247 -6.33 10.12 -29.52
C ALA A 247 -5.50 9.35 -30.56
N LYS A 248 -5.66 9.72 -31.83
CA LYS A 248 -4.89 9.17 -32.93
C LYS A 248 -3.64 10.03 -33.14
N VAL A 249 -2.48 9.42 -33.02
CA VAL A 249 -1.16 10.06 -33.24
C VAL A 249 -0.75 9.88 -34.68
N VAL A 250 -0.19 10.94 -35.29
CA VAL A 250 0.34 10.92 -36.65
C VAL A 250 1.80 10.43 -36.63
N SER A 251 2.62 11.02 -35.76
CA SER A 251 4.01 10.60 -35.56
C SER A 251 4.43 10.75 -34.12
N ALA A 252 5.36 9.90 -33.68
CA ALA A 252 5.92 9.91 -32.35
C ALA A 252 7.43 9.66 -32.43
N VAL A 253 8.21 10.50 -31.77
CA VAL A 253 9.66 10.35 -31.60
C VAL A 253 9.95 10.39 -30.12
N ALA A 254 10.54 9.32 -29.59
CA ALA A 254 10.94 9.22 -28.21
C ALA A 254 12.47 9.24 -28.10
N ASP A 255 12.97 10.03 -27.17
CA ASP A 255 14.37 10.05 -26.76
C ASP A 255 14.48 9.30 -25.42
N ASP A 256 15.16 8.17 -25.46
CA ASP A 256 15.32 7.29 -24.31
C ASP A 256 16.37 7.81 -23.30
N GLU A 257 17.30 8.67 -23.74
CA GLU A 257 18.32 9.25 -22.87
C GLU A 257 17.74 10.39 -22.03
N GLU A 258 17.05 11.34 -22.67
CA GLU A 258 16.42 12.48 -21.98
C GLU A 258 15.05 12.16 -21.40
N LYS A 259 14.47 10.99 -21.72
CA LYS A 259 13.10 10.62 -21.35
C LYS A 259 12.07 11.64 -21.80
N LYS A 260 12.23 12.14 -23.02
CA LYS A 260 11.32 13.08 -23.66
C LYS A 260 10.74 12.48 -24.93
N ALA A 261 9.52 12.85 -25.26
CA ALA A 261 8.88 12.43 -26.48
C ALA A 261 8.19 13.62 -27.15
N LYS A 262 8.41 13.75 -28.47
CA LYS A 262 7.71 14.69 -29.33
C LYS A 262 6.63 13.94 -30.11
N ILE A 263 5.41 14.39 -29.97
CA ILE A 263 4.21 13.74 -30.56
C ILE A 263 3.53 14.74 -31.48
N VAL A 264 3.27 14.32 -32.70
CA VAL A 264 2.49 15.10 -33.65
C VAL A 264 1.12 14.47 -33.83
N VAL A 265 0.09 15.30 -33.66
CA VAL A 265 -1.31 14.90 -33.84
C VAL A 265 -1.99 15.85 -34.83
N SER A 266 -3.07 15.39 -35.46
CA SER A 266 -3.88 16.33 -36.26
C SER A 266 -4.56 17.35 -35.36
N GLU A 267 -4.84 18.53 -35.87
CA GLU A 267 -5.49 19.62 -35.14
C GLU A 267 -6.81 19.16 -34.47
N GLN A 268 -7.58 18.31 -35.14
CA GLN A 268 -8.81 17.73 -34.60
C GLN A 268 -8.59 16.80 -33.40
N GLN A 269 -7.42 16.16 -33.32
CA GLN A 269 -7.07 15.23 -32.24
C GLN A 269 -6.33 15.90 -31.08
N LEU A 270 -5.82 17.13 -31.25
CA LEU A 270 -5.03 17.83 -30.23
C LEU A 270 -5.76 17.95 -28.90
N SER A 271 -7.00 18.39 -28.91
CA SER A 271 -7.81 18.52 -27.70
C SER A 271 -8.03 17.17 -27.00
N LEU A 272 -8.18 16.07 -27.77
CA LEU A 272 -8.36 14.73 -27.23
C LEU A 272 -7.06 14.16 -26.69
N ALA A 273 -5.94 14.42 -27.36
CA ALA A 273 -4.61 13.99 -26.92
C ALA A 273 -4.21 14.66 -25.59
N ILE A 274 -4.46 15.95 -25.47
CA ILE A 274 -4.24 16.69 -24.21
C ILE A 274 -5.23 16.23 -23.14
N GLY A 275 -6.51 16.12 -23.51
CA GLY A 275 -7.60 15.79 -22.61
C GLY A 275 -8.00 16.96 -21.69
N LYS A 276 -9.09 16.77 -20.92
CA LYS A 276 -9.59 17.78 -19.98
C LYS A 276 -8.52 18.15 -18.95
N GLN A 277 -8.14 19.43 -18.90
CA GLN A 277 -7.10 19.94 -18.01
C GLN A 277 -5.75 19.18 -18.11
N GLY A 278 -5.41 18.68 -19.30
CA GLY A 278 -4.18 17.92 -19.52
C GLY A 278 -4.17 16.50 -18.91
N GLN A 279 -5.32 15.96 -18.55
CA GLN A 279 -5.43 14.69 -17.84
C GLN A 279 -4.88 13.52 -18.68
N ASN A 280 -5.19 13.48 -19.98
CA ASN A 280 -4.78 12.39 -20.83
C ASN A 280 -3.25 12.33 -20.99
N VAL A 281 -2.63 13.46 -21.35
CA VAL A 281 -1.17 13.56 -21.48
C VAL A 281 -0.46 13.34 -20.16
N ARG A 282 -0.99 13.86 -19.05
CA ARG A 282 -0.40 13.69 -17.72
C ARG A 282 -0.41 12.23 -17.25
N LEU A 283 -1.50 11.51 -17.51
CA LEU A 283 -1.60 10.09 -17.20
C LEU A 283 -0.68 9.26 -18.12
N ALA A 284 -0.62 9.59 -19.42
CA ALA A 284 0.30 8.95 -20.35
C ALA A 284 1.76 9.17 -19.93
N ALA A 285 2.14 10.37 -19.57
CA ALA A 285 3.49 10.69 -19.08
C ALA A 285 3.84 9.91 -17.81
N LYS A 286 2.91 9.83 -16.84
CA LYS A 286 3.10 9.02 -15.61
C LYS A 286 3.22 7.53 -15.88
N LEU A 287 2.45 7.01 -16.86
CA LEU A 287 2.45 5.60 -17.20
C LEU A 287 3.74 5.16 -17.90
N THR A 288 4.21 5.98 -18.83
CA THR A 288 5.36 5.68 -19.66
C THR A 288 6.70 6.14 -19.03
N GLY A 289 6.65 7.13 -18.15
CA GLY A 289 7.83 7.74 -17.54
C GLY A 289 8.53 8.76 -18.44
N TYR A 290 7.86 9.23 -19.52
CA TYR A 290 8.38 10.21 -20.46
C TYR A 290 7.71 11.57 -20.29
N GLY A 291 8.49 12.66 -20.49
CA GLY A 291 7.92 13.99 -20.71
C GLY A 291 7.36 14.05 -22.14
N ILE A 292 6.05 14.26 -22.28
CA ILE A 292 5.37 14.23 -23.57
C ILE A 292 5.06 15.65 -24.03
N ASP A 293 5.63 16.07 -25.17
CA ASP A 293 5.34 17.31 -25.87
C ASP A 293 4.45 17.02 -27.08
N ILE A 294 3.27 17.65 -27.13
CA ILE A 294 2.29 17.40 -28.18
C ILE A 294 2.19 18.65 -29.05
N LYS A 295 2.44 18.49 -30.36
CA LYS A 295 2.29 19.53 -31.37
C LYS A 295 1.21 19.18 -32.37
N SER A 296 0.55 20.18 -32.93
CA SER A 296 -0.33 19.99 -34.07
C SER A 296 0.47 19.93 -35.37
N GLU A 297 -0.01 19.18 -36.35
CA GLU A 297 0.59 19.07 -37.68
C GLU A 297 0.72 20.45 -38.39
N ALA A 298 -0.05 21.47 -37.94
CA ALA A 298 -0.05 22.83 -38.48
C ALA A 298 1.00 23.75 -37.84
N GLU A 299 1.67 23.35 -36.75
CA GLU A 299 2.73 24.14 -36.12
C GLU A 299 4.07 23.83 -36.82
N PRO A 300 4.69 24.83 -37.50
CA PRO A 300 6.03 24.63 -38.06
C PRO A 300 7.02 24.37 -36.90
N GLU A 301 7.94 23.44 -37.10
CA GLU A 301 9.06 23.26 -36.20
C GLU A 301 9.80 24.59 -36.09
N GLU A 302 9.78 25.22 -34.91
CA GLU A 302 10.73 26.29 -34.61
C GLU A 302 12.11 25.65 -34.57
N HIS A 303 12.81 25.75 -35.70
CA HIS A 303 14.24 25.56 -35.69
C HIS A 303 14.80 26.62 -34.75
N THR A 304 15.22 26.22 -33.58
CA THR A 304 16.22 26.96 -32.83
C THR A 304 17.52 26.86 -33.62
N GLU A 305 17.66 27.71 -34.65
CA GLU A 305 18.94 28.05 -35.19
C GLU A 305 19.69 28.73 -34.04
N GLU A 306 20.64 28.03 -33.45
CA GLU A 306 21.73 28.66 -32.73
C GLU A 306 22.44 29.49 -33.77
N GLU A 307 22.13 30.80 -33.83
CA GLU A 307 22.96 31.78 -34.52
C GLU A 307 24.37 31.72 -33.91
N ASN A 308 25.25 31.02 -34.62
CA ASN A 308 26.69 31.26 -34.53
C ASN A 308 26.95 32.69 -34.98
N LEU A 309 26.95 33.61 -34.02
CA LEU A 309 27.56 34.91 -34.18
C LEU A 309 29.08 34.66 -34.23
N GLU A 310 29.62 34.37 -35.42
CA GLU A 310 30.99 34.61 -35.71
C GLU A 310 31.22 36.13 -35.61
N GLU A 311 31.83 36.55 -34.52
CA GLU A 311 32.39 37.90 -34.38
C GLU A 311 33.42 38.10 -35.46
N GLU A 312 33.04 38.83 -36.51
CA GLU A 312 33.94 39.36 -37.53
C GLU A 312 34.83 40.42 -36.87
N TYR A 313 36.05 40.02 -36.53
CA TYR A 313 37.05 40.86 -35.94
C TYR A 313 37.60 41.84 -37.07
N VAL A 314 37.11 43.09 -37.05
CA VAL A 314 37.61 44.16 -37.88
C VAL A 314 38.88 44.76 -37.23
N GLU A 315 40.06 44.53 -37.81
CA GLU A 315 41.30 45.19 -37.42
C GLU A 315 41.17 46.70 -37.65
N PRO A 316 41.63 47.57 -36.71
CA PRO A 316 41.70 49.01 -36.93
C PRO A 316 42.85 49.35 -37.81
N SER A 317 42.57 49.81 -39.03
CA SER A 317 43.56 50.40 -39.93
C SER A 317 44.16 51.67 -39.32
N GLU A 318 45.48 51.72 -39.38
CA GLU A 318 46.36 52.83 -39.01
C GLU A 318 45.91 54.15 -39.66
N ILE A 319 45.66 55.14 -38.85
CA ILE A 319 45.54 56.54 -39.29
C ILE A 319 46.94 57.15 -39.21
N SER A 320 47.50 57.37 -40.37
CA SER A 320 48.73 58.16 -40.57
C SER A 320 48.47 59.62 -40.22
N LEU A 321 49.18 60.11 -39.25
CA LEU A 321 49.38 61.54 -39.02
C LEU A 321 50.26 62.09 -40.14
N ASP A 322 49.76 63.06 -40.94
CA ASP A 322 50.49 63.99 -41.66
C ASP A 322 50.11 65.43 -41.28
N GLU A 323 51.14 66.17 -41.03
CA GLU A 323 51.21 67.60 -40.59
C GLU A 323 50.58 68.56 -41.61
N GLU A 324 49.86 69.57 -41.12
CA GLU A 324 50.19 71.04 -41.30
C GLU A 324 49.28 71.87 -40.36
#